data_ce46d8dbbb3f1cabfdf953943fd4cd24
#
_entry.id   ce46d8dbbb3f1cabfdf953943fd4cd24
#
_cell.length_a   1.000
_cell.length_b   1.000
_cell.length_c   1.000
_cell.angle_alpha   90.00
_cell.angle_beta   90.00
_cell.angle_gamma   90.00
#
_symmetry.space_group_name_H-M   'P 1'
#
loop_
_entity.id
_entity.type
_entity.pdbx_description
1 polymer ?
#
loop_
_entity_poly.entity_id
_entity_poly.type
_entity_poly.pdbx_seq_one_letter_code
_entity_poly.pdbx_strand_id
1 'polypeptide(L)'
;MANVFRTVIRIITCIALIICPMPTEKKCETEFNGTFIQSWMSSYWDDERWQDEISAMKEAGIKYLIIQDVAHKASDGTWTVYYNSNLDTFTNATFGAADVVEAALRNCEGSGIKVMVGLGLYDEWWTKSGFGKDYSELCNVSADMIEEIYNKYVSKYPDAFYGWYFTPEMSNGPLVKLSSPFIAKGVNVIIDAIERTD
;
A
#
# COMPACT_ATOMS: atom_id res chain seq x y z
N MET A 1 13.77 43.67 52.21
CA MET A 1 14.79 42.87 51.54
C MET A 1 14.18 41.65 50.80
N ALA A 2 13.27 40.88 51.36
CA ALA A 2 12.71 39.70 50.68
C ALA A 2 11.95 39.98 49.33
N ASN A 3 11.25 41.10 49.20
CA ASN A 3 10.50 41.45 48.01
C ASN A 3 11.39 41.84 46.81
N VAL A 4 12.52 42.51 47.08
CA VAL A 4 13.48 42.89 46.03
C VAL A 4 14.15 41.64 45.46
N PHE A 5 14.50 40.68 46.31
CA PHE A 5 15.12 39.43 45.90
C PHE A 5 14.18 38.58 45.00
N ARG A 6 12.90 38.53 45.34
CA ARG A 6 11.89 37.83 44.49
C ARG A 6 11.70 38.47 43.14
N THR A 7 11.73 39.80 43.07
CA THR A 7 11.58 40.54 41.80
C THR A 7 12.81 40.35 40.92
N VAL A 8 14.02 40.40 41.47
CA VAL A 8 15.28 40.18 40.74
C VAL A 8 15.33 38.76 40.17
N ILE A 9 14.94 37.71 40.95
CA ILE A 9 14.90 36.32 40.46
C ILE A 9 13.90 36.16 39.31
N ARG A 10 12.71 36.78 39.39
CA ARG A 10 11.72 36.73 38.30
C ARG A 10 12.22 37.38 37.02
N ILE A 11 12.92 38.52 37.11
CA ILE A 11 13.50 39.21 35.96
C ILE A 11 14.62 38.36 35.33
N ILE A 12 15.50 37.77 36.13
CA ILE A 12 16.56 36.89 35.63
C ILE A 12 15.99 35.66 34.96
N THR A 13 14.91 35.05 35.50
CA THR A 13 14.26 33.89 34.91
C THR A 13 13.58 34.23 33.56
N CYS A 14 12.91 35.41 33.47
CA CYS A 14 12.34 35.89 32.24
C CYS A 14 13.39 36.21 31.17
N ILE A 15 14.53 36.81 31.57
CA ILE A 15 15.63 37.11 30.64
C ILE A 15 16.31 35.83 30.17
N ALA A 16 16.48 34.81 31.05
CA ALA A 16 17.02 33.50 30.65
C ALA A 16 16.12 32.76 29.65
N LEU A 17 14.79 32.89 29.75
CA LEU A 17 13.82 32.37 28.78
C LEU A 17 13.83 33.10 27.43
N ILE A 18 14.22 34.39 27.43
CA ILE A 18 14.32 35.19 26.19
C ILE A 18 15.64 34.96 25.46
N ILE A 19 16.71 34.62 26.20
CA ILE A 19 18.07 34.43 25.64
C ILE A 19 18.34 32.95 25.29
N CYS A 20 17.55 32.01 25.85
CA CYS A 20 17.63 30.62 25.40
C CYS A 20 17.12 30.60 23.95
N PRO A 21 17.99 30.32 22.94
CA PRO A 21 17.48 30.11 21.61
C PRO A 21 16.50 28.92 21.71
N MET A 22 15.23 29.19 21.36
CA MET A 22 14.31 28.05 21.19
C MET A 22 15.02 27.06 20.29
N PRO A 23 15.02 25.76 20.66
CA PRO A 23 15.57 24.77 19.75
C PRO A 23 14.91 25.02 18.39
N THR A 24 15.71 25.41 17.42
CA THR A 24 15.24 25.47 16.02
C THR A 24 14.69 24.10 15.77
N GLU A 25 13.39 23.99 15.51
CA GLU A 25 12.79 22.73 15.09
C GLU A 25 13.69 22.22 13.98
N LYS A 26 14.37 21.13 14.24
CA LYS A 26 15.16 20.43 13.22
C LYS A 26 14.12 20.01 12.21
N LYS A 27 14.01 20.73 11.08
CA LYS A 27 13.08 20.40 10.02
C LYS A 27 13.34 18.92 9.72
N CYS A 28 12.35 18.09 9.97
CA CYS A 28 12.46 16.69 9.67
C CYS A 28 12.62 16.59 8.15
N GLU A 29 13.79 16.22 7.69
CA GLU A 29 14.06 16.04 6.26
C GLU A 29 13.45 14.75 5.70
N THR A 30 12.75 14.00 6.58
CA THR A 30 12.07 12.76 6.17
C THR A 30 10.76 13.13 5.49
N GLU A 31 10.69 12.90 4.20
CA GLU A 31 9.48 13.08 3.41
C GLU A 31 8.71 11.75 3.35
N PHE A 32 7.40 11.81 3.57
CA PHE A 32 6.51 10.71 3.23
C PHE A 32 6.26 10.77 1.74
N ASN A 33 6.77 9.79 1.00
CA ASN A 33 6.65 9.77 -0.45
C ASN A 33 5.79 8.62 -1.00
N GLY A 34 5.17 7.83 -0.12
CA GLY A 34 4.27 6.74 -0.47
C GLY A 34 3.03 6.69 0.41
N THR A 35 1.93 6.19 -0.15
CA THR A 35 0.66 5.99 0.54
C THR A 35 0.00 4.70 0.11
N PHE A 36 -0.91 4.18 0.94
CA PHE A 36 -1.75 3.01 0.65
C PHE A 36 -3.18 3.42 0.39
N ILE A 37 -3.82 2.73 -0.55
CA ILE A 37 -5.28 2.76 -0.76
C ILE A 37 -5.81 1.33 -0.68
N GLN A 38 -6.93 1.15 0.01
CA GLN A 38 -7.64 -0.11 0.08
C GLN A 38 -8.62 -0.22 -1.09
N SER A 39 -8.57 -1.33 -1.83
CA SER A 39 -9.40 -1.54 -3.03
C SER A 39 -10.88 -1.47 -2.74
N TRP A 40 -11.35 -2.04 -1.62
CA TRP A 40 -12.75 -2.01 -1.25
C TRP A 40 -13.28 -0.60 -1.00
N MET A 41 -12.44 0.34 -0.56
CA MET A 41 -12.82 1.76 -0.39
C MET A 41 -12.83 2.49 -1.74
N SER A 42 -11.75 2.34 -2.50
CA SER A 42 -11.57 3.05 -3.77
C SER A 42 -12.44 2.49 -4.90
N SER A 43 -13.03 1.31 -4.72
CA SER A 43 -14.01 0.76 -5.67
C SER A 43 -15.28 1.60 -5.80
N TYR A 44 -15.57 2.49 -4.86
CA TYR A 44 -16.69 3.44 -4.91
C TYR A 44 -16.33 4.80 -5.53
N TRP A 45 -15.06 5.00 -5.89
CA TRP A 45 -14.62 6.28 -6.42
C TRP A 45 -14.92 6.37 -7.92
N ASP A 46 -15.51 7.47 -8.31
CA ASP A 46 -15.59 7.88 -9.72
C ASP A 46 -14.31 8.56 -10.19
N ASP A 47 -14.24 8.92 -11.46
CA ASP A 47 -13.06 9.55 -12.04
C ASP A 47 -12.74 10.92 -11.41
N GLU A 48 -13.75 11.69 -11.03
CA GLU A 48 -13.57 12.99 -10.37
C GLU A 48 -12.88 12.80 -9.01
N ARG A 49 -13.36 11.83 -8.21
CA ARG A 49 -12.74 11.50 -6.93
C ARG A 49 -11.30 10.99 -7.10
N TRP A 50 -11.03 10.15 -8.09
CA TRP A 50 -9.66 9.71 -8.37
C TRP A 50 -8.74 10.89 -8.70
N GLN A 51 -9.18 11.84 -9.53
CA GLN A 51 -8.41 13.03 -9.91
C GLN A 51 -8.11 13.92 -8.69
N ASP A 52 -9.09 14.13 -7.83
CA ASP A 52 -8.93 14.90 -6.59
C ASP A 52 -7.90 14.26 -5.65
N GLU A 53 -7.99 12.95 -5.44
CA GLU A 53 -7.05 12.22 -4.59
C GLU A 53 -5.63 12.24 -5.15
N ILE A 54 -5.46 12.03 -6.45
CA ILE A 54 -4.14 12.12 -7.10
C ILE A 54 -3.57 13.55 -7.01
N SER A 55 -4.41 14.57 -7.17
CA SER A 55 -3.99 15.97 -6.99
C SER A 55 -3.52 16.24 -5.56
N ALA A 56 -4.29 15.78 -4.56
CA ALA A 56 -3.92 15.91 -3.15
C ALA A 56 -2.62 15.16 -2.82
N MET A 57 -2.42 13.96 -3.38
CA MET A 57 -1.18 13.20 -3.23
C MET A 57 0.02 13.96 -3.81
N LYS A 58 -0.13 14.58 -4.98
CA LYS A 58 0.93 15.40 -5.59
C LYS A 58 1.28 16.60 -4.72
N GLU A 59 0.29 17.31 -4.22
CA GLU A 59 0.50 18.44 -3.31
C GLU A 59 1.20 18.03 -2.01
N ALA A 60 0.91 16.82 -1.51
CA ALA A 60 1.56 16.24 -0.34
C ALA A 60 2.97 15.69 -0.61
N GLY A 61 3.44 15.69 -1.86
CA GLY A 61 4.75 15.15 -2.24
C GLY A 61 4.80 13.61 -2.38
N ILE A 62 3.65 12.96 -2.45
CA ILE A 62 3.56 11.50 -2.64
C ILE A 62 4.02 11.15 -4.07
N LYS A 63 4.87 10.14 -4.15
CA LYS A 63 5.44 9.62 -5.40
C LYS A 63 5.03 8.19 -5.71
N TYR A 64 4.60 7.45 -4.68
CA TYR A 64 4.20 6.05 -4.79
C TYR A 64 2.82 5.84 -4.19
N LEU A 65 1.93 5.27 -4.98
CA LEU A 65 0.62 4.80 -4.58
C LEU A 65 0.63 3.28 -4.53
N ILE A 66 0.31 2.68 -3.40
CA ILE A 66 0.20 1.24 -3.23
C ILE A 66 -1.29 0.90 -3.09
N ILE A 67 -1.82 0.16 -4.04
CA ILE A 67 -3.14 -0.47 -3.90
C ILE A 67 -2.92 -1.71 -3.05
N GLN A 68 -3.53 -1.80 -1.87
CA GLN A 68 -3.16 -2.78 -0.85
C GLN A 68 -3.38 -4.23 -1.31
N ASP A 69 -4.58 -4.55 -1.80
CA ASP A 69 -4.94 -5.85 -2.35
C ASP A 69 -6.02 -5.67 -3.43
N VAL A 70 -5.85 -6.30 -4.57
CA VAL A 70 -6.85 -6.22 -5.64
C VAL A 70 -7.64 -7.53 -5.81
N ALA A 71 -7.33 -8.54 -5.00
CA ALA A 71 -8.11 -9.76 -4.84
C ALA A 71 -8.20 -10.16 -3.37
N HIS A 72 -9.38 -10.47 -2.92
CA HIS A 72 -9.66 -10.84 -1.53
C HIS A 72 -10.41 -12.16 -1.43
N LYS A 73 -9.87 -13.11 -0.65
CA LYS A 73 -10.54 -14.37 -0.35
C LYS A 73 -11.29 -14.27 0.96
N ALA A 74 -12.60 -14.38 0.89
CA ALA A 74 -13.46 -14.45 2.06
C ALA A 74 -13.35 -15.79 2.79
N SER A 75 -13.81 -15.85 4.04
CA SER A 75 -13.79 -17.06 4.87
C SER A 75 -14.63 -18.21 4.31
N ASP A 76 -15.57 -17.97 3.40
CA ASP A 76 -16.33 -18.98 2.67
C ASP A 76 -15.58 -19.58 1.47
N GLY A 77 -14.39 -19.07 1.19
CA GLY A 77 -13.52 -19.49 0.10
C GLY A 77 -13.70 -18.72 -1.22
N THR A 78 -14.63 -17.78 -1.27
CA THR A 78 -14.88 -16.97 -2.48
C THR A 78 -13.77 -15.93 -2.66
N TRP A 79 -13.19 -15.89 -3.86
CA TRP A 79 -12.27 -14.82 -4.28
C TRP A 79 -13.03 -13.69 -4.97
N THR A 80 -12.98 -12.50 -4.41
CA THR A 80 -13.51 -11.28 -5.01
C THR A 80 -12.36 -10.41 -5.52
N VAL A 81 -12.47 -9.88 -6.75
CA VAL A 81 -11.47 -8.98 -7.33
C VAL A 81 -12.03 -7.60 -7.60
N TYR A 82 -11.17 -6.61 -7.52
CA TYR A 82 -11.45 -5.18 -7.70
C TYR A 82 -10.89 -4.66 -9.03
N TYR A 83 -10.82 -5.52 -10.02
CA TYR A 83 -10.52 -5.20 -11.43
C TYR A 83 -11.35 -6.11 -12.34
N ASN A 84 -11.49 -5.77 -13.60
CA ASN A 84 -12.27 -6.59 -14.54
C ASN A 84 -11.49 -7.85 -14.91
N SER A 85 -11.64 -8.92 -14.13
CA SER A 85 -11.02 -10.22 -14.41
C SER A 85 -11.86 -11.07 -15.34
N ASN A 86 -11.18 -11.85 -16.20
CA ASN A 86 -11.76 -12.89 -17.02
C ASN A 86 -11.44 -14.32 -16.49
N LEU A 87 -10.75 -14.41 -15.36
CA LEU A 87 -10.40 -15.70 -14.75
C LEU A 87 -11.61 -16.28 -14.01
N ASP A 88 -11.93 -17.54 -14.29
CA ASP A 88 -13.07 -18.24 -13.67
C ASP A 88 -12.93 -18.39 -12.14
N THR A 89 -11.72 -18.25 -11.62
CA THR A 89 -11.41 -18.30 -10.19
C THR A 89 -12.06 -17.15 -9.43
N PHE A 90 -12.36 -16.05 -10.11
CA PHE A 90 -12.75 -14.78 -9.47
C PHE A 90 -14.21 -14.44 -9.67
N THR A 91 -14.75 -13.80 -8.64
CA THR A 91 -15.98 -13.01 -8.72
C THR A 91 -15.60 -11.54 -8.79
N ASN A 92 -15.95 -10.85 -9.87
CA ASN A 92 -15.77 -9.42 -9.98
C ASN A 92 -16.64 -8.71 -8.94
N ALA A 93 -16.08 -7.74 -8.24
CA ALA A 93 -16.81 -6.94 -7.27
C ALA A 93 -17.99 -6.22 -7.98
N THR A 94 -19.17 -6.35 -7.41
CA THR A 94 -20.41 -5.81 -7.99
C THR A 94 -20.80 -4.45 -7.40
N PHE A 95 -20.07 -3.98 -6.41
CA PHE A 95 -20.28 -2.70 -5.74
C PHE A 95 -19.23 -1.70 -6.21
N GLY A 96 -19.69 -0.51 -6.51
CA GLY A 96 -18.85 0.52 -7.12
C GLY A 96 -18.64 0.33 -8.62
N ALA A 97 -18.02 1.29 -9.27
CA ALA A 97 -17.83 1.28 -10.73
C ALA A 97 -16.54 0.56 -11.14
N ALA A 98 -15.92 -0.28 -10.26
CA ALA A 98 -14.54 -0.03 -10.32
C ALA A 98 -13.68 -1.22 -10.67
N ASP A 99 -13.17 -1.07 -11.82
CA ASP A 99 -11.83 -1.53 -12.11
C ASP A 99 -10.84 -0.59 -11.40
N VAL A 100 -10.53 -0.88 -10.14
CA VAL A 100 -9.64 -0.07 -9.31
C VAL A 100 -8.23 -0.01 -9.89
N VAL A 101 -7.77 -1.10 -10.50
CA VAL A 101 -6.43 -1.17 -11.11
C VAL A 101 -6.36 -0.23 -12.31
N GLU A 102 -7.33 -0.33 -13.23
CA GLU A 102 -7.36 0.56 -14.39
C GLU A 102 -7.54 2.03 -13.98
N ALA A 103 -8.44 2.29 -13.03
CA ALA A 103 -8.69 3.66 -12.55
C ALA A 103 -7.44 4.29 -11.94
N ALA A 104 -6.72 3.56 -11.08
CA ALA A 104 -5.49 4.05 -10.46
C ALA A 104 -4.40 4.31 -11.51
N LEU A 105 -4.15 3.33 -12.39
CA LEU A 105 -3.11 3.46 -13.41
C LEU A 105 -3.42 4.60 -14.38
N ARG A 106 -4.65 4.70 -14.87
CA ARG A 106 -5.08 5.76 -15.80
C ARG A 106 -4.92 7.16 -15.19
N ASN A 107 -5.33 7.36 -13.95
CA ASN A 107 -5.27 8.67 -13.31
C ASN A 107 -3.84 9.03 -12.83
N CYS A 108 -2.97 8.04 -12.64
CA CYS A 108 -1.56 8.26 -12.33
C CYS A 108 -0.68 8.43 -13.59
N GLU A 109 -1.15 8.00 -14.77
CA GLU A 109 -0.38 8.11 -16.01
C GLU A 109 -0.02 9.58 -16.31
N GLY A 110 1.26 9.85 -16.50
CA GLY A 110 1.77 11.22 -16.71
C GLY A 110 1.71 12.14 -15.49
N SER A 111 1.19 11.68 -14.33
CA SER A 111 1.09 12.50 -13.11
C SER A 111 2.41 12.64 -12.35
N GLY A 112 3.34 11.72 -12.55
CA GLY A 112 4.57 11.55 -11.77
C GLY A 112 4.42 10.65 -10.55
N ILE A 113 3.21 10.15 -10.26
CA ILE A 113 2.95 9.15 -9.22
C ILE A 113 3.04 7.76 -9.83
N LYS A 114 3.79 6.89 -9.18
CA LYS A 114 3.98 5.48 -9.55
C LYS A 114 3.06 4.57 -8.74
N VAL A 115 2.45 3.59 -9.38
CA VAL A 115 1.49 2.67 -8.77
C VAL A 115 2.11 1.30 -8.57
N MET A 116 2.04 0.79 -7.34
CA MET A 116 2.29 -0.62 -7.03
C MET A 116 0.95 -1.32 -6.84
N VAL A 117 0.75 -2.40 -7.57
CA VAL A 117 -0.49 -3.19 -7.50
C VAL A 117 -0.34 -4.31 -6.50
N GLY A 118 -1.17 -4.28 -5.44
CA GLY A 118 -1.20 -5.33 -4.42
C GLY A 118 -1.85 -6.59 -4.94
N LEU A 119 -1.29 -7.72 -4.56
CA LEU A 119 -1.75 -9.04 -4.97
C LEU A 119 -2.90 -9.54 -4.10
N GLY A 120 -3.12 -10.84 -4.03
CA GLY A 120 -4.18 -11.42 -3.24
C GLY A 120 -3.95 -11.35 -1.72
N LEU A 121 -5.04 -11.31 -0.97
CA LEU A 121 -5.09 -11.46 0.48
C LEU A 121 -6.28 -12.33 0.87
N TYR A 122 -6.27 -12.93 2.06
CA TYR A 122 -7.41 -13.68 2.60
C TYR A 122 -7.69 -13.33 4.05
N ASP A 123 -8.97 -13.38 4.44
CA ASP A 123 -9.48 -12.96 5.76
C ASP A 123 -8.70 -13.54 6.94
N GLU A 124 -8.34 -14.81 6.82
CA GLU A 124 -7.73 -15.54 7.93
C GLU A 124 -6.23 -15.35 8.06
N TRP A 125 -5.60 -14.56 7.18
CA TRP A 125 -4.16 -14.27 7.25
C TRP A 125 -3.72 -13.81 8.65
N TRP A 126 -4.52 -12.95 9.27
CA TRP A 126 -4.22 -12.35 10.56
C TRP A 126 -4.58 -13.23 11.76
N THR A 127 -5.47 -14.20 11.59
CA THR A 127 -6.04 -15.00 12.69
C THR A 127 -5.53 -16.43 12.74
N LYS A 128 -5.12 -16.98 11.61
CA LYS A 128 -4.52 -18.31 11.50
C LYS A 128 -3.05 -18.15 11.16
N SER A 129 -2.23 -19.15 11.46
CA SER A 129 -0.78 -19.13 11.21
C SER A 129 -0.37 -19.01 9.73
N GLY A 130 -1.23 -18.50 8.89
CA GLY A 130 -1.03 -18.00 7.52
C GLY A 130 -0.38 -18.96 6.52
N PHE A 131 0.30 -20.00 6.99
CA PHE A 131 1.08 -20.91 6.15
C PHE A 131 0.39 -22.27 6.02
N GLY A 132 0.19 -22.69 4.80
CA GLY A 132 -0.45 -23.97 4.49
C GLY A 132 -1.04 -23.97 3.09
N LYS A 133 -2.13 -24.70 2.91
CA LYS A 133 -2.82 -24.81 1.62
C LYS A 133 -3.26 -23.43 1.10
N ASP A 134 -3.80 -22.59 1.98
CA ASP A 134 -4.28 -21.26 1.62
C ASP A 134 -3.15 -20.34 1.14
N TYR A 135 -1.96 -20.43 1.73
CA TYR A 135 -0.79 -19.69 1.25
C TYR A 135 -0.34 -20.12 -0.15
N SER A 136 -0.32 -21.43 -0.42
CA SER A 136 0.02 -21.93 -1.76
C SER A 136 -1.02 -21.50 -2.80
N GLU A 137 -2.30 -21.54 -2.43
CA GLU A 137 -3.38 -21.06 -3.28
C GLU A 137 -3.25 -19.56 -3.55
N LEU A 138 -2.98 -18.75 -2.52
CA LEU A 138 -2.73 -17.33 -2.64
C LEU A 138 -1.62 -17.01 -3.65
N CYS A 139 -0.50 -17.73 -3.57
CA CYS A 139 0.61 -17.53 -4.48
C CYS A 139 0.27 -17.90 -5.93
N ASN A 140 -0.46 -18.98 -6.14
CA ASN A 140 -0.89 -19.39 -7.49
C ASN A 140 -1.90 -18.38 -8.07
N VAL A 141 -2.91 -18.00 -7.30
CA VAL A 141 -3.90 -16.99 -7.69
C VAL A 141 -3.22 -15.65 -7.99
N SER A 142 -2.24 -15.25 -7.17
CA SER A 142 -1.47 -14.04 -7.42
C SER A 142 -0.65 -14.10 -8.71
N ALA A 143 -0.11 -15.25 -9.05
CA ALA A 143 0.61 -15.46 -10.32
C ALA A 143 -0.32 -15.29 -11.54
N ASP A 144 -1.50 -15.90 -11.49
CA ASP A 144 -2.50 -15.76 -12.57
C ASP A 144 -2.96 -14.29 -12.72
N MET A 145 -3.12 -13.59 -11.60
CA MET A 145 -3.45 -12.15 -11.58
C MET A 145 -2.35 -11.30 -12.22
N ILE A 146 -1.08 -11.58 -11.91
CA ILE A 146 0.07 -10.83 -12.49
C ILE A 146 0.00 -10.88 -14.00
N GLU A 147 -0.14 -12.06 -14.59
CA GLU A 147 -0.21 -12.24 -16.03
C GLU A 147 -1.44 -11.52 -16.63
N GLU A 148 -2.60 -11.63 -16.01
CA GLU A 148 -3.81 -10.97 -16.51
C GLU A 148 -3.71 -9.45 -16.42
N ILE A 149 -3.32 -8.89 -15.27
CA ILE A 149 -3.21 -7.45 -15.05
C ILE A 149 -2.14 -6.84 -15.95
N TYR A 150 -0.99 -7.50 -16.07
CA TYR A 150 0.08 -7.05 -16.95
C TYR A 150 -0.41 -6.91 -18.39
N ASN A 151 -1.00 -7.96 -18.93
CA ASN A 151 -1.49 -7.97 -20.30
C ASN A 151 -2.63 -6.97 -20.57
N LYS A 152 -3.47 -6.71 -19.55
CA LYS A 152 -4.62 -5.81 -19.71
C LYS A 152 -4.26 -4.33 -19.58
N TYR A 153 -3.36 -3.99 -18.65
CA TYR A 153 -3.21 -2.60 -18.21
C TYR A 153 -1.80 -2.04 -18.32
N VAL A 154 -0.74 -2.83 -18.04
CA VAL A 154 0.61 -2.28 -17.94
C VAL A 154 1.08 -1.66 -19.24
N SER A 155 0.80 -2.29 -20.39
CA SER A 155 1.16 -1.72 -21.70
C SER A 155 0.39 -0.44 -22.05
N LYS A 156 -0.75 -0.20 -21.41
CA LYS A 156 -1.55 1.02 -21.63
C LYS A 156 -1.06 2.20 -20.76
N TYR A 157 -0.49 1.90 -19.60
CA TYR A 157 -0.12 2.88 -18.59
C TYR A 157 1.32 2.66 -18.10
N PRO A 158 2.32 2.71 -19.01
CA PRO A 158 3.71 2.36 -18.70
C PRO A 158 4.37 3.36 -17.76
N ASP A 159 3.95 4.61 -17.75
CA ASP A 159 4.51 5.63 -16.86
C ASP A 159 3.96 5.51 -15.43
N ALA A 160 2.74 5.00 -15.27
CA ALA A 160 2.12 4.83 -13.96
C ALA A 160 2.57 3.54 -13.27
N PHE A 161 2.62 2.43 -13.98
CA PHE A 161 2.95 1.14 -13.37
C PHE A 161 4.40 1.12 -12.87
N TYR A 162 4.58 0.67 -11.62
CA TYR A 162 5.90 0.55 -10.99
C TYR A 162 6.26 -0.90 -10.63
N GLY A 163 5.27 -1.70 -10.27
CA GLY A 163 5.49 -3.08 -9.87
C GLY A 163 4.38 -3.64 -8.98
N TRP A 164 4.71 -4.74 -8.33
CA TRP A 164 3.79 -5.52 -7.54
C TRP A 164 4.04 -5.33 -6.04
N TYR A 165 2.98 -5.35 -5.26
CA TYR A 165 3.05 -5.38 -3.80
C TYR A 165 2.57 -6.75 -3.29
N PHE A 166 3.46 -7.49 -2.64
CA PHE A 166 3.12 -8.75 -1.99
C PHE A 166 2.42 -8.47 -0.67
N THR A 167 1.13 -8.67 -0.64
CA THR A 167 0.22 -8.23 0.42
C THR A 167 0.42 -8.90 1.78
N PRO A 168 0.79 -10.20 1.88
CA PRO A 168 0.97 -10.85 3.17
C PRO A 168 2.09 -10.24 4.01
N GLU A 169 1.74 -9.69 5.15
CA GLU A 169 2.72 -9.21 6.13
C GLU A 169 3.32 -10.37 6.90
N MET A 170 4.64 -10.47 6.88
CA MET A 170 5.38 -11.55 7.53
C MET A 170 6.19 -11.02 8.70
N SER A 171 6.04 -11.63 9.87
CA SER A 171 6.90 -11.35 11.00
C SER A 171 8.26 -12.05 10.86
N ASN A 172 9.28 -11.57 11.56
CA ASN A 172 10.60 -12.23 11.63
C ASN A 172 10.71 -13.23 12.81
N GLY A 173 9.56 -13.70 13.29
CA GLY A 173 9.49 -14.64 14.42
C GLY A 173 10.05 -16.04 14.12
N PRO A 174 10.31 -16.87 15.16
CA PRO A 174 10.88 -18.20 15.00
C PRO A 174 10.06 -19.13 14.08
N LEU A 175 8.73 -19.05 14.12
CA LEU A 175 7.86 -19.86 13.28
C LEU A 175 8.02 -19.52 11.80
N VAL A 176 8.17 -18.25 11.46
CA VAL A 176 8.43 -17.82 10.08
C VAL A 176 9.77 -18.35 9.57
N LYS A 177 10.81 -18.37 10.43
CA LYS A 177 12.12 -18.95 10.08
C LYS A 177 12.02 -20.45 9.77
N LEU A 178 11.22 -21.20 10.53
CA LEU A 178 10.96 -22.63 10.26
C LEU A 178 10.18 -22.86 8.96
N SER A 179 9.29 -21.93 8.63
CA SER A 179 8.46 -21.99 7.42
C SER A 179 9.14 -21.39 6.18
N SER A 180 10.37 -20.86 6.31
CA SER A 180 11.04 -20.12 5.23
C SER A 180 11.18 -20.90 3.90
N PRO A 181 11.45 -22.23 3.84
CA PRO A 181 11.49 -22.93 2.57
C PRO A 181 10.12 -22.99 1.88
N PHE A 182 9.04 -23.09 2.66
CA PHE A 182 7.68 -23.11 2.14
C PHE A 182 7.28 -21.72 1.64
N ILE A 183 7.62 -20.67 2.39
CA ILE A 183 7.41 -19.27 2.00
C ILE A 183 8.16 -18.98 0.70
N ALA A 184 9.44 -19.34 0.62
CA ALA A 184 10.25 -19.13 -0.56
C ALA A 184 9.67 -19.84 -1.79
N LYS A 185 9.14 -21.07 -1.62
CA LYS A 185 8.49 -21.78 -2.72
C LYS A 185 7.28 -21.02 -3.26
N GLY A 186 6.44 -20.46 -2.40
CA GLY A 186 5.29 -19.66 -2.83
C GLY A 186 5.72 -18.33 -3.50
N VAL A 187 6.68 -17.63 -2.92
CA VAL A 187 7.22 -16.40 -3.51
C VAL A 187 7.85 -16.66 -4.87
N ASN A 188 8.53 -17.79 -5.07
CA ASN A 188 9.10 -18.13 -6.37
C ASN A 188 8.02 -18.30 -7.46
N VAL A 189 6.84 -18.82 -7.13
CA VAL A 189 5.71 -18.89 -8.07
C VAL A 189 5.33 -17.49 -8.57
N ILE A 190 5.33 -16.51 -7.68
CA ILE A 190 5.04 -15.11 -8.01
C ILE A 190 6.18 -14.50 -8.86
N ILE A 191 7.45 -14.75 -8.46
CA ILE A 191 8.62 -14.27 -9.22
C ILE A 191 8.61 -14.83 -10.64
N ASP A 192 8.37 -16.15 -10.79
CA ASP A 192 8.28 -16.81 -12.09
C ASP A 192 7.18 -16.18 -12.97
N ALA A 193 6.05 -15.76 -12.37
CA ALA A 193 5.00 -15.07 -13.11
C ALA A 193 5.43 -13.66 -13.56
N ILE A 194 6.12 -12.91 -12.70
CA ILE A 194 6.68 -11.60 -13.06
C ILE A 194 7.69 -11.73 -14.22
N GLU A 195 8.62 -12.69 -14.11
CA GLU A 195 9.63 -12.93 -15.16
C GLU A 195 9.02 -13.35 -16.50
N ARG A 196 7.82 -13.93 -16.52
CA ARG A 196 7.10 -14.26 -17.78
C ARG A 196 6.44 -13.04 -18.42
N THR A 197 6.28 -11.94 -17.70
CA THR A 197 5.65 -10.71 -18.20
C THR A 197 6.66 -9.65 -18.62
N ASP A 198 7.92 -9.74 -18.17
CA ASP A 198 9.02 -8.86 -18.56
C ASP A 198 9.60 -9.27 -19.94
#